data_6ab9f087b30cd2f33de5b1968857a318
#
_entry.id   6ab9f087b30cd2f33de5b1968857a318
#
_cell.length_a   1.000
_cell.length_b   1.000
_cell.length_c   1.000
_cell.angle_alpha   90.00
_cell.angle_beta   90.00
_cell.angle_gamma   90.00
#
_symmetry.space_group_name_H-M   'P 1'
#
loop_
_entity.id
_entity.type
_entity.pdbx_description
1 polymer ?
#
loop_
_entity_poly.entity_id
_entity_poly.type
_entity_poly.pdbx_seq_one_letter_code
_entity_poly.pdbx_strand_id
1 'polypeptide(L)'
;MGNLRNLAFWFVLFILLLMLFRLFSGDASTASSRTTTYSDFVQAVENGQVSRATLDGETVTYTGPNGTEYVTIVPGDAQISDLLVSKGVSVAATSQETSMFQSILLSLLPIMLLVGVWIYFMNRMQGGGKGGAMGFGKSRAKMLTEKQGNVTFDDVAGIDEAKEELEEIVDFLKNPQKFSRLGGKIPKGALLEGAPGTGKTLLARAIAGEAGVPFFSISGSDFVEMFVGVGASRVRDMFEQAKKNAPCILFIDEIDAVGRVRGAGLGGGHDEREQTLNQILSEMDGFQQNEAVIVLAATNRPDVLDPALLRPGRFDRHITIDRPAAAGRVGILKVHCRKVPLVDDIDLEEIGA
;
A
#
# COMPACT_ATOMS: atom_id res chain seq x y z
N MET A 1 8.70 19.21 13.44
CA MET A 1 9.63 19.50 12.31
C MET A 1 9.05 19.18 10.93
N GLY A 2 7.84 18.65 10.81
CA GLY A 2 7.20 18.33 9.51
C GLY A 2 6.73 19.54 8.69
N ASN A 3 6.23 20.58 9.34
CA ASN A 3 5.57 21.70 8.64
C ASN A 3 6.53 22.64 7.89
N LEU A 4 7.74 22.89 8.39
CA LEU A 4 8.71 23.75 7.71
C LEU A 4 9.20 23.14 6.39
N ARG A 5 9.33 21.83 6.32
CA ARG A 5 9.79 21.08 5.15
C ARG A 5 8.74 21.04 4.04
N ASN A 6 7.46 20.98 4.42
CA ASN A 6 6.36 21.08 3.47
C ASN A 6 6.19 22.51 2.95
N LEU A 7 6.41 23.50 3.81
CA LEU A 7 6.36 24.93 3.43
C LEU A 7 7.47 25.27 2.42
N ALA A 8 8.69 24.76 2.66
CA ALA A 8 9.81 24.91 1.72
C ALA A 8 9.52 24.27 0.35
N PHE A 9 8.85 23.10 0.32
CA PHE A 9 8.44 22.44 -0.93
C PHE A 9 7.43 23.30 -1.70
N TRP A 10 6.40 23.81 -1.05
CA TRP A 10 5.39 24.66 -1.68
C TRP A 10 5.98 25.98 -2.17
N PHE A 11 6.96 26.52 -1.44
CA PHE A 11 7.67 27.73 -1.83
C PHE A 11 8.53 27.53 -3.09
N VAL A 12 9.26 26.42 -3.18
CA VAL A 12 10.04 26.05 -4.38
C VAL A 12 9.12 25.83 -5.57
N LEU A 13 7.99 25.12 -5.38
CA LEU A 13 6.99 24.91 -6.42
C LEU A 13 6.39 26.22 -6.93
N PHE A 14 6.10 27.16 -6.02
CA PHE A 14 5.57 28.48 -6.36
C PHE A 14 6.58 29.31 -7.16
N ILE A 15 7.87 29.31 -6.76
CA ILE A 15 8.94 29.97 -7.51
C ILE A 15 9.07 29.37 -8.91
N LEU A 16 9.00 28.03 -9.02
CA LEU A 16 9.11 27.33 -10.29
C LEU A 16 7.93 27.68 -11.22
N LEU A 17 6.74 27.79 -10.67
CA LEU A 17 5.52 28.19 -11.39
C LEU A 17 5.58 29.64 -11.83
N LEU A 18 6.12 30.55 -10.99
CA LEU A 18 6.40 31.94 -11.36
C LEU A 18 7.46 32.04 -12.45
N MET A 19 8.51 31.23 -12.40
CA MET A 19 9.56 31.19 -13.41
C MET A 19 9.01 30.66 -14.75
N LEU A 20 8.17 29.65 -14.72
CA LEU A 20 7.47 29.08 -15.87
C LEU A 20 6.49 30.14 -16.48
N PHE A 21 5.74 30.83 -15.62
CA PHE A 21 4.86 31.93 -16.05
C PHE A 21 5.66 33.08 -16.72
N ARG A 22 6.84 33.42 -16.20
CA ARG A 22 7.73 34.43 -16.83
C ARG A 22 8.26 33.96 -18.18
N LEU A 23 8.60 32.69 -18.33
CA LEU A 23 9.04 32.10 -19.61
C LEU A 23 7.91 32.10 -20.67
N PHE A 24 6.67 31.84 -20.26
CA PHE A 24 5.50 31.86 -21.17
C PHE A 24 4.98 33.30 -21.44
N SER A 25 5.26 34.22 -20.52
CA SER A 25 4.79 35.62 -20.65
C SER A 25 5.73 36.48 -21.50
N GLY A 26 6.62 35.89 -22.27
CA GLY A 26 7.52 36.55 -23.21
C GLY A 26 7.97 37.96 -22.73
N ASP A 27 9.25 38.29 -22.73
CA ASP A 27 9.72 39.61 -22.39
C ASP A 27 9.00 40.66 -23.23
N ALA A 28 7.88 41.18 -22.73
CA ALA A 28 7.39 42.47 -23.13
C ALA A 28 8.35 43.48 -22.48
N SER A 29 9.52 43.66 -23.09
CA SER A 29 10.34 44.81 -22.82
C SER A 29 9.48 46.05 -23.12
N THR A 30 8.96 46.68 -22.10
CA THR A 30 8.26 47.96 -22.14
C THR A 30 9.25 49.08 -22.34
N ALA A 31 9.99 49.08 -23.46
CA ALA A 31 10.28 50.30 -24.17
C ALA A 31 9.05 50.55 -25.05
N SER A 32 8.43 51.73 -24.97
CA SER A 32 7.26 52.09 -25.78
C SER A 32 7.68 52.31 -27.23
N SER A 33 8.15 51.25 -27.89
CA SER A 33 8.44 51.25 -29.31
C SER A 33 7.10 51.20 -30.06
N ARG A 34 6.85 52.18 -30.88
CA ARG A 34 5.67 52.23 -31.75
C ARG A 34 5.92 51.39 -32.99
N THR A 35 5.07 50.45 -33.24
CA THR A 35 5.12 49.68 -34.49
C THR A 35 4.68 50.57 -35.64
N THR A 36 5.50 50.69 -36.68
CA THR A 36 5.22 51.45 -37.91
C THR A 36 5.24 50.53 -39.13
N THR A 37 4.59 50.99 -40.21
CA THR A 37 4.63 50.22 -41.46
C THR A 37 5.98 50.40 -42.15
N TYR A 38 6.37 49.45 -43.01
CA TYR A 38 7.58 49.55 -43.82
C TYR A 38 7.59 50.81 -44.70
N SER A 39 6.43 51.18 -45.26
CA SER A 39 6.30 52.38 -46.12
C SER A 39 6.55 53.66 -45.34
N ASP A 40 6.05 53.77 -44.10
CA ASP A 40 6.27 54.89 -43.23
C ASP A 40 7.76 55.02 -42.84
N PHE A 41 8.42 53.87 -42.61
CA PHE A 41 9.86 53.84 -42.36
C PHE A 41 10.67 54.34 -43.54
N VAL A 42 10.40 53.86 -44.77
CA VAL A 42 11.09 54.31 -45.97
C VAL A 42 10.90 55.84 -46.16
N GLN A 43 9.69 56.37 -46.00
CA GLN A 43 9.38 57.75 -46.10
C GLN A 43 10.11 58.62 -45.02
N ALA A 44 10.22 58.07 -43.78
CA ALA A 44 10.97 58.74 -42.71
C ALA A 44 12.47 58.77 -43.00
N VAL A 45 13.04 57.76 -43.65
CA VAL A 45 14.44 57.71 -44.08
C VAL A 45 14.68 58.69 -45.21
N GLU A 46 13.79 58.76 -46.21
CA GLU A 46 13.89 59.70 -47.33
C GLU A 46 13.83 61.15 -46.88
N ASN A 47 13.00 61.46 -45.87
CA ASN A 47 12.84 62.77 -45.30
C ASN A 47 13.95 63.14 -44.27
N GLY A 48 14.95 62.31 -44.07
CA GLY A 48 16.03 62.53 -43.12
C GLY A 48 15.63 62.57 -41.65
N GLN A 49 14.50 61.92 -41.31
CA GLN A 49 13.93 61.90 -39.96
C GLN A 49 14.46 60.71 -39.08
N VAL A 50 15.29 59.87 -39.66
CA VAL A 50 15.89 58.69 -38.95
C VAL A 50 17.35 59.01 -38.63
N SER A 51 17.71 59.09 -37.37
CA SER A 51 19.07 59.33 -36.91
C SER A 51 19.91 58.06 -36.75
N ARG A 52 19.29 56.99 -36.32
CA ARG A 52 19.95 55.64 -36.09
C ARG A 52 18.99 54.59 -36.47
N ALA A 53 19.51 53.53 -37.09
CA ALA A 53 18.78 52.32 -37.35
C ALA A 53 19.59 51.07 -36.90
N THR A 54 18.95 50.14 -36.20
CA THR A 54 19.53 48.83 -35.78
C THR A 54 18.79 47.74 -36.53
N LEU A 55 19.53 46.95 -37.29
CA LEU A 55 19.00 45.82 -38.04
C LEU A 55 19.20 44.52 -37.23
N ASP A 56 18.12 43.80 -36.97
CA ASP A 56 18.10 42.50 -36.34
C ASP A 56 17.26 41.52 -37.21
N GLY A 57 17.94 40.86 -38.13
CA GLY A 57 17.30 40.06 -39.15
C GLY A 57 16.33 40.86 -40.02
N GLU A 58 15.04 40.51 -40.02
CA GLU A 58 13.97 41.21 -40.75
C GLU A 58 13.36 42.39 -39.95
N THR A 59 13.79 42.57 -38.70
CA THR A 59 13.29 43.65 -37.84
C THR A 59 14.25 44.82 -37.82
N VAL A 60 13.75 46.02 -38.10
CA VAL A 60 14.50 47.26 -38.01
C VAL A 60 13.92 48.14 -36.89
N THR A 61 14.76 48.44 -35.92
CA THR A 61 14.46 49.39 -34.88
C THR A 61 15.15 50.74 -35.23
N TYR A 62 14.39 51.81 -35.36
CA TYR A 62 14.94 53.08 -35.70
C TYR A 62 14.49 54.21 -34.74
N THR A 63 15.35 55.22 -34.58
CA THR A 63 15.08 56.37 -33.73
C THR A 63 14.65 57.53 -34.59
N GLY A 64 13.44 58.08 -34.37
CA GLY A 64 12.89 59.26 -35.03
C GLY A 64 13.38 60.56 -34.42
N PRO A 65 12.96 61.69 -34.97
CA PRO A 65 13.47 63.04 -34.61
C PRO A 65 13.17 63.45 -33.17
N ASN A 66 12.19 62.81 -32.52
CA ASN A 66 11.83 63.15 -31.14
C ASN A 66 12.47 62.14 -30.12
N GLY A 67 13.47 61.37 -30.54
CA GLY A 67 14.07 60.31 -29.69
C GLY A 67 13.18 59.12 -29.43
N THR A 68 12.03 59.01 -30.10
CA THR A 68 11.11 57.85 -29.94
C THR A 68 11.61 56.71 -30.79
N GLU A 69 11.61 55.52 -30.23
CA GLU A 69 11.97 54.29 -30.94
C GLU A 69 10.76 53.71 -31.66
N TYR A 70 10.99 53.39 -32.92
CA TYR A 70 10.01 52.74 -33.79
C TYR A 70 10.55 51.39 -34.25
N VAL A 71 9.65 50.42 -34.38
CA VAL A 71 9.97 49.08 -34.88
C VAL A 71 9.16 48.80 -36.13
N THR A 72 9.83 48.34 -37.18
CA THR A 72 9.20 47.90 -38.42
C THR A 72 9.78 46.57 -38.88
N ILE A 73 8.98 45.79 -39.61
CA ILE A 73 9.43 44.57 -40.26
C ILE A 73 9.72 44.86 -41.73
N VAL A 74 10.87 44.46 -42.16
CA VAL A 74 11.36 44.68 -43.50
C VAL A 74 11.24 43.39 -44.31
N PRO A 75 10.72 43.39 -45.55
CA PRO A 75 10.76 42.25 -46.44
C PRO A 75 12.21 41.83 -46.70
N GLY A 76 12.50 40.50 -46.66
CA GLY A 76 13.86 39.95 -46.71
C GLY A 76 14.60 40.18 -48.06
N ASP A 77 13.92 40.67 -49.05
CA ASP A 77 14.44 41.01 -50.39
C ASP A 77 14.78 42.54 -50.56
N ALA A 78 14.49 43.34 -49.55
CA ALA A 78 14.72 44.79 -49.61
C ALA A 78 16.18 45.14 -49.29
N GLN A 79 16.87 45.82 -50.23
CA GLN A 79 18.24 46.32 -50.04
C GLN A 79 18.25 47.61 -49.19
N ILE A 80 17.82 47.48 -47.94
CA ILE A 80 17.67 48.62 -47.03
C ILE A 80 19.01 49.20 -46.54
N SER A 81 20.00 48.36 -46.37
CA SER A 81 21.33 48.74 -45.93
C SER A 81 21.91 49.86 -46.85
N ASP A 82 21.76 49.72 -48.18
CA ASP A 82 22.25 50.64 -49.14
C ASP A 82 21.46 51.97 -49.11
N LEU A 83 20.17 51.92 -48.90
CA LEU A 83 19.32 53.10 -48.75
C LEU A 83 19.70 53.91 -47.49
N LEU A 84 19.87 53.18 -46.34
CA LEU A 84 20.25 53.85 -45.08
C LEU A 84 21.63 54.47 -45.13
N VAL A 85 22.60 53.79 -45.72
CA VAL A 85 23.98 54.31 -45.88
C VAL A 85 24.01 55.54 -46.82
N SER A 86 23.25 55.46 -47.94
CA SER A 86 23.18 56.56 -48.92
C SER A 86 22.56 57.84 -48.35
N LYS A 87 21.70 57.75 -47.38
CA LYS A 87 21.03 58.81 -46.64
C LYS A 87 21.77 59.28 -45.38
N GLY A 88 22.94 58.65 -45.07
CA GLY A 88 23.79 59.04 -43.93
C GLY A 88 23.23 58.60 -42.58
N VAL A 89 22.35 57.61 -42.52
CA VAL A 89 21.83 57.07 -41.28
C VAL A 89 22.89 56.16 -40.65
N SER A 90 23.11 56.29 -39.34
CA SER A 90 24.01 55.39 -38.60
C SER A 90 23.37 53.96 -38.45
N VAL A 91 23.93 53.00 -39.14
CA VAL A 91 23.42 51.57 -39.11
C VAL A 91 24.24 50.75 -38.21
N ALA A 92 23.59 50.10 -37.25
CA ALA A 92 24.16 49.04 -36.44
C ALA A 92 23.48 47.71 -36.83
N ALA A 93 24.26 46.67 -37.10
CA ALA A 93 23.73 45.31 -37.30
C ALA A 93 24.06 44.47 -36.05
N THR A 94 23.06 43.88 -35.47
CA THR A 94 23.21 42.94 -34.35
C THR A 94 22.86 41.56 -34.87
N SER A 95 23.85 40.65 -34.93
CA SER A 95 23.54 39.26 -35.19
C SER A 95 23.34 38.57 -33.83
N GLN A 96 22.10 38.25 -33.50
CA GLN A 96 21.84 37.28 -32.43
C GLN A 96 22.16 35.87 -32.92
N GLU A 97 23.44 35.54 -32.98
CA GLU A 97 23.81 34.13 -33.00
C GLU A 97 23.60 33.54 -31.58
N THR A 98 22.36 33.43 -31.14
CA THR A 98 22.05 32.51 -30.06
C THR A 98 22.34 31.13 -30.58
N SER A 99 23.44 30.52 -30.05
CA SER A 99 23.80 29.14 -30.40
C SER A 99 22.55 28.28 -30.28
N MET A 100 22.16 27.60 -31.37
CA MET A 100 21.00 26.70 -31.40
C MET A 100 21.05 25.71 -30.22
N PHE A 101 22.25 25.35 -29.78
CA PHE A 101 22.50 24.54 -28.61
C PHE A 101 22.07 25.24 -27.30
N GLN A 102 22.30 26.52 -27.15
CA GLN A 102 21.91 27.30 -25.98
C GLN A 102 20.40 27.45 -25.86
N SER A 103 19.70 27.66 -26.99
CA SER A 103 18.23 27.71 -27.03
C SER A 103 17.59 26.37 -26.70
N ILE A 104 18.12 25.27 -27.22
CA ILE A 104 17.65 23.90 -26.91
C ILE A 104 17.90 23.56 -25.42
N LEU A 105 19.08 23.91 -24.91
CA LEU A 105 19.40 23.65 -23.50
C LEU A 105 18.47 24.44 -22.56
N LEU A 106 18.20 25.71 -22.87
CA LEU A 106 17.30 26.54 -22.07
C LEU A 106 15.85 26.04 -22.11
N SER A 107 15.39 25.55 -23.27
CA SER A 107 14.03 25.03 -23.43
C SER A 107 13.84 23.65 -22.73
N LEU A 108 14.90 22.85 -22.63
CA LEU A 108 14.86 21.55 -21.95
C LEU A 108 14.98 21.66 -20.42
N LEU A 109 15.55 22.75 -19.91
CA LEU A 109 15.81 22.93 -18.48
C LEU A 109 14.55 22.81 -17.60
N PRO A 110 13.38 23.41 -17.92
CA PRO A 110 12.16 23.22 -17.14
C PRO A 110 11.64 21.78 -17.20
N ILE A 111 11.79 21.09 -18.32
CA ILE A 111 11.39 19.69 -18.46
C ILE A 111 12.26 18.78 -17.59
N MET A 112 13.59 18.97 -17.62
CA MET A 112 14.53 18.24 -16.77
C MET A 112 14.25 18.48 -15.28
N LEU A 113 13.89 19.70 -14.89
CA LEU A 113 13.53 20.05 -13.53
C LEU A 113 12.23 19.34 -13.09
N LEU A 114 11.22 19.30 -13.96
CA LEU A 114 9.96 18.61 -13.72
C LEU A 114 10.16 17.09 -13.57
N VAL A 115 10.98 16.49 -14.44
CA VAL A 115 11.34 15.07 -14.36
C VAL A 115 12.15 14.79 -13.09
N GLY A 116 13.09 15.65 -12.71
CA GLY A 116 13.84 15.53 -11.47
C GLY A 116 12.95 15.59 -10.22
N VAL A 117 12.01 16.52 -10.17
CA VAL A 117 11.00 16.62 -9.09
C VAL A 117 10.11 15.37 -9.08
N TRP A 118 9.70 14.88 -10.24
CA TRP A 118 8.89 13.67 -10.36
C TRP A 118 9.64 12.42 -9.87
N ILE A 119 10.90 12.24 -10.27
CA ILE A 119 11.77 11.14 -9.80
C ILE A 119 12.00 11.25 -8.28
N TYR A 120 12.26 12.46 -7.76
CA TYR A 120 12.39 12.69 -6.32
C TYR A 120 11.14 12.31 -5.56
N PHE A 121 9.96 12.66 -6.10
CA PHE A 121 8.66 12.33 -5.50
C PHE A 121 8.37 10.83 -5.57
N MET A 122 8.68 10.18 -6.72
CA MET A 122 8.57 8.74 -6.87
C MET A 122 9.49 7.98 -5.92
N ASN A 123 10.74 8.38 -5.81
CA ASN A 123 11.69 7.76 -4.87
C ASN A 123 11.25 7.96 -3.41
N ARG A 124 10.64 9.10 -3.10
CA ARG A 124 10.11 9.35 -1.76
C ARG A 124 8.84 8.56 -1.48
N MET A 125 7.99 8.33 -2.45
CA MET A 125 6.82 7.44 -2.33
C MET A 125 7.25 5.96 -2.22
N GLN A 126 8.34 5.56 -2.86
CA GLN A 126 8.88 4.21 -2.77
C GLN A 126 9.74 3.97 -1.51
N GLY A 127 10.43 5.00 -1.01
CA GLY A 127 11.36 4.90 0.13
C GLY A 127 10.82 5.26 1.51
N GLY A 128 9.60 5.76 1.63
CA GLY A 128 9.06 6.36 2.86
C GLY A 128 7.74 5.83 3.39
N GLY A 129 7.41 4.57 3.18
CA GLY A 129 6.20 4.02 3.77
C GLY A 129 5.96 2.57 3.38
N LYS A 130 6.03 1.67 4.34
CA LYS A 130 5.48 0.29 4.28
C LYS A 130 3.94 0.28 4.05
N GLY A 131 3.41 1.08 3.12
CA GLY A 131 1.96 1.28 2.95
C GLY A 131 1.54 1.87 1.60
N GLY A 132 2.34 1.72 0.52
CA GLY A 132 1.89 2.05 -0.83
C GLY A 132 0.74 1.13 -1.31
N ALA A 133 0.12 1.44 -2.45
CA ALA A 133 -1.01 0.69 -3.02
C ALA A 133 -0.80 -0.84 -3.11
N MET A 134 0.46 -1.33 -3.07
CA MET A 134 0.81 -2.74 -2.92
C MET A 134 0.68 -3.28 -1.48
N GLY A 135 0.42 -2.42 -0.47
CA GLY A 135 0.24 -2.84 0.92
C GLY A 135 -1.15 -3.38 1.25
N PHE A 136 -2.14 -3.20 0.37
CA PHE A 136 -3.51 -3.68 0.60
C PHE A 136 -3.64 -5.22 0.64
N GLY A 137 -2.73 -5.94 -0.02
CA GLY A 137 -2.71 -7.40 -0.02
C GLY A 137 -1.93 -8.04 1.13
N LYS A 138 -1.25 -7.25 1.98
CA LYS A 138 -0.50 -7.84 3.10
C LYS A 138 -1.43 -8.28 4.21
N SER A 139 -1.24 -9.50 4.68
CA SER A 139 -1.97 -10.05 5.81
C SER A 139 -1.83 -9.17 7.06
N ARG A 140 -2.96 -8.96 7.75
CA ARG A 140 -3.00 -8.35 9.09
C ARG A 140 -2.83 -9.40 10.18
N ALA A 141 -2.44 -10.62 9.84
CA ALA A 141 -2.19 -11.67 10.81
C ALA A 141 -1.24 -11.16 11.90
N LYS A 142 -1.67 -11.25 13.15
CA LYS A 142 -0.87 -10.87 14.30
C LYS A 142 -0.05 -12.07 14.71
N MET A 143 1.27 -11.99 14.54
CA MET A 143 2.18 -12.93 15.17
C MET A 143 2.23 -12.65 16.67
N LEU A 144 1.65 -13.52 17.45
CA LEU A 144 1.79 -13.53 18.90
C LEU A 144 3.07 -14.31 19.23
N THR A 145 4.18 -13.59 19.40
CA THR A 145 5.44 -14.18 19.86
C THR A 145 5.41 -14.30 21.38
N GLU A 146 6.20 -15.19 21.95
CA GLU A 146 6.32 -15.57 23.37
C GLU A 146 6.26 -14.45 24.43
N LYS A 147 6.44 -13.19 24.04
CA LYS A 147 6.44 -12.02 24.94
C LYS A 147 5.06 -11.64 25.52
N GLN A 148 3.97 -12.26 25.10
CA GLN A 148 2.61 -11.94 25.58
C GLN A 148 2.00 -12.95 26.55
N GLY A 149 2.83 -13.64 27.36
CA GLY A 149 2.39 -14.59 28.37
C GLY A 149 1.96 -15.92 27.73
N ASN A 150 2.75 -16.97 27.93
CA ASN A 150 2.44 -18.31 27.45
C ASN A 150 1.16 -18.80 28.11
N VAL A 151 0.06 -18.82 27.37
CA VAL A 151 -1.15 -19.53 27.75
C VAL A 151 -0.89 -21.00 27.47
N THR A 152 -1.02 -21.84 28.48
CA THR A 152 -0.84 -23.31 28.39
C THR A 152 -2.13 -24.03 28.69
N PHE A 153 -2.13 -25.37 28.63
CA PHE A 153 -3.29 -26.19 29.01
C PHE A 153 -3.69 -26.02 30.47
N ASP A 154 -2.78 -25.53 31.33
CA ASP A 154 -3.09 -25.20 32.72
C ASP A 154 -4.02 -23.99 32.88
N ASP A 155 -4.08 -23.14 31.87
CA ASP A 155 -4.96 -21.96 31.83
C ASP A 155 -6.33 -22.26 31.22
N VAL A 156 -6.54 -23.50 30.76
CA VAL A 156 -7.78 -23.97 30.14
C VAL A 156 -8.37 -25.07 31.01
N ALA A 157 -9.63 -24.96 31.41
CA ALA A 157 -10.31 -25.94 32.24
C ALA A 157 -11.70 -26.27 31.65
N GLY A 158 -12.20 -27.46 31.99
CA GLY A 158 -13.57 -27.89 31.68
C GLY A 158 -13.79 -28.40 30.24
N ILE A 159 -12.71 -28.71 29.52
CA ILE A 159 -12.73 -29.25 28.16
C ILE A 159 -11.64 -30.33 28.00
N ASP A 160 -11.59 -31.27 28.96
CA ASP A 160 -10.48 -32.23 29.04
C ASP A 160 -10.47 -33.18 27.82
N GLU A 161 -11.63 -33.63 27.32
CA GLU A 161 -11.76 -34.43 26.12
C GLU A 161 -11.15 -33.74 24.89
N ALA A 162 -11.45 -32.46 24.69
CA ALA A 162 -10.87 -31.67 23.60
C ALA A 162 -9.35 -31.49 23.73
N LYS A 163 -8.83 -31.42 24.98
CA LYS A 163 -7.38 -31.39 25.23
C LYS A 163 -6.69 -32.69 24.83
N GLU A 164 -7.27 -33.85 25.20
CA GLU A 164 -6.72 -35.16 24.86
C GLU A 164 -6.63 -35.33 23.34
N GLU A 165 -7.66 -34.94 22.58
CA GLU A 165 -7.63 -35.01 21.12
C GLU A 165 -6.56 -34.11 20.49
N LEU A 166 -6.22 -33.00 21.18
CA LEU A 166 -5.23 -32.04 20.70
C LEU A 166 -3.80 -32.34 21.16
N GLU A 167 -3.59 -33.21 22.13
CA GLU A 167 -2.25 -33.62 22.59
C GLU A 167 -1.40 -34.19 21.45
N GLU A 168 -2.01 -34.94 20.52
CA GLU A 168 -1.30 -35.48 19.36
C GLU A 168 -0.76 -34.36 18.46
N ILE A 169 -1.50 -33.27 18.31
CA ILE A 169 -1.05 -32.07 17.56
C ILE A 169 0.12 -31.38 18.28
N VAL A 170 0.03 -31.26 19.60
CA VAL A 170 1.09 -30.68 20.42
C VAL A 170 2.37 -31.54 20.33
N ASP A 171 2.25 -32.85 20.44
CA ASP A 171 3.38 -33.75 20.31
C ASP A 171 4.04 -33.72 18.94
N PHE A 172 3.22 -33.62 17.89
CA PHE A 172 3.74 -33.41 16.53
C PHE A 172 4.52 -32.11 16.41
N LEU A 173 3.97 -30.99 16.89
CA LEU A 173 4.64 -29.70 16.80
C LEU A 173 5.93 -29.65 17.63
N LYS A 174 5.99 -30.36 18.78
CA LYS A 174 7.21 -30.50 19.59
C LYS A 174 8.28 -31.35 18.87
N ASN A 175 7.89 -32.41 18.16
CA ASN A 175 8.80 -33.37 17.53
C ASN A 175 8.37 -33.83 16.13
N PRO A 176 8.36 -32.97 15.10
CA PRO A 176 7.85 -33.30 13.76
C PRO A 176 8.58 -34.48 13.11
N GLN A 177 9.88 -34.62 13.36
CA GLN A 177 10.71 -35.66 12.76
C GLN A 177 10.37 -37.07 13.24
N LYS A 178 9.88 -37.22 14.47
CA LYS A 178 9.46 -38.52 15.03
C LYS A 178 8.30 -39.10 14.24
N PHE A 179 7.32 -38.24 13.93
CA PHE A 179 6.11 -38.66 13.20
C PHE A 179 6.41 -38.98 11.73
N SER A 180 7.28 -38.18 11.07
CA SER A 180 7.71 -38.44 9.69
C SER A 180 8.40 -39.79 9.54
N ARG A 181 9.21 -40.21 10.52
CA ARG A 181 9.91 -41.52 10.48
C ARG A 181 8.98 -42.71 10.65
N LEU A 182 7.87 -42.53 11.36
CA LEU A 182 6.87 -43.57 11.62
C LEU A 182 5.86 -43.73 10.47
N GLY A 183 5.92 -42.87 9.43
CA GLY A 183 4.99 -42.91 8.30
C GLY A 183 3.56 -42.47 8.66
N GLY A 184 3.37 -41.86 9.83
CA GLY A 184 2.08 -41.36 10.29
C GLY A 184 1.56 -40.24 9.36
N LYS A 185 0.28 -40.26 9.05
CA LYS A 185 -0.38 -39.12 8.38
C LYS A 185 -0.71 -38.09 9.43
N ILE A 186 -0.04 -36.96 9.35
CA ILE A 186 -0.25 -35.83 10.25
C ILE A 186 -1.46 -35.03 9.75
N PRO A 187 -2.40 -34.65 10.63
CA PRO A 187 -3.50 -33.79 10.27
C PRO A 187 -2.94 -32.44 9.85
N LYS A 188 -3.36 -31.93 8.67
CA LYS A 188 -2.96 -30.61 8.22
C LYS A 188 -3.73 -29.51 8.92
N GLY A 189 -4.96 -29.83 9.37
CA GLY A 189 -5.82 -28.88 10.04
C GLY A 189 -6.84 -29.52 10.95
N ALA A 190 -7.28 -28.75 11.95
CA ALA A 190 -8.39 -29.12 12.82
C ALA A 190 -9.39 -27.96 12.93
N LEU A 191 -10.67 -28.32 12.98
CA LEU A 191 -11.78 -27.40 13.16
C LEU A 191 -12.25 -27.46 14.63
N LEU A 192 -12.23 -26.30 15.28
CA LEU A 192 -12.79 -26.12 16.62
C LEU A 192 -14.23 -25.58 16.47
N GLU A 193 -15.21 -26.40 16.84
CA GLU A 193 -16.61 -26.04 16.75
C GLU A 193 -17.25 -25.95 18.11
N GLY A 194 -18.24 -25.07 18.27
CA GLY A 194 -18.97 -24.93 19.53
C GLY A 194 -19.61 -23.55 19.68
N ALA A 195 -20.41 -23.40 20.73
CA ALA A 195 -21.11 -22.16 21.03
C ALA A 195 -20.17 -20.97 21.20
N PRO A 196 -20.64 -19.73 20.97
CA PRO A 196 -19.82 -18.55 21.25
C PRO A 196 -19.45 -18.51 22.74
N GLY A 197 -18.21 -18.08 23.04
CA GLY A 197 -17.70 -17.95 24.41
C GLY A 197 -17.24 -19.25 25.08
N THR A 198 -17.17 -20.39 24.38
CA THR A 198 -16.67 -21.66 24.95
C THR A 198 -15.15 -21.76 25.04
N GLY A 199 -14.40 -20.76 24.61
CA GLY A 199 -12.95 -20.72 24.78
C GLY A 199 -12.13 -21.24 23.59
N LYS A 200 -12.72 -21.37 22.38
CA LYS A 200 -12.04 -21.86 21.17
C LYS A 200 -10.71 -21.15 20.87
N THR A 201 -10.72 -19.83 20.87
CA THR A 201 -9.54 -19.00 20.64
C THR A 201 -8.50 -19.16 21.76
N LEU A 202 -8.93 -19.30 23.03
CA LEU A 202 -8.06 -19.54 24.15
C LEU A 202 -7.38 -20.92 24.02
N LEU A 203 -8.13 -21.95 23.66
CA LEU A 203 -7.62 -23.30 23.45
C LEU A 203 -6.58 -23.32 22.31
N ALA A 204 -6.85 -22.68 21.19
CA ALA A 204 -5.89 -22.58 20.08
C ALA A 204 -4.56 -21.93 20.50
N ARG A 205 -4.63 -20.90 21.35
CA ARG A 205 -3.43 -20.28 21.94
C ARG A 205 -2.72 -21.19 22.92
N ALA A 206 -3.48 -21.95 23.70
CA ALA A 206 -2.91 -22.90 24.67
C ALA A 206 -2.12 -24.00 23.98
N ILE A 207 -2.62 -24.53 22.85
CA ILE A 207 -1.90 -25.50 22.03
C ILE A 207 -0.54 -24.96 21.58
N ALA A 208 -0.50 -23.71 21.09
CA ALA A 208 0.73 -23.10 20.66
C ALA A 208 1.72 -22.88 21.81
N GLY A 209 1.23 -22.42 22.95
CA GLY A 209 2.04 -22.23 24.16
C GLY A 209 2.57 -23.54 24.73
N GLU A 210 1.73 -24.60 24.73
CA GLU A 210 2.12 -25.94 25.16
C GLU A 210 3.17 -26.56 24.24
N ALA A 211 3.03 -26.32 22.92
CA ALA A 211 4.01 -26.79 21.93
C ALA A 211 5.28 -25.89 21.87
N GLY A 212 5.25 -24.67 22.41
CA GLY A 212 6.35 -23.71 22.34
C GLY A 212 6.60 -23.19 20.92
N VAL A 213 5.55 -23.08 20.08
CA VAL A 213 5.65 -22.65 18.69
C VAL A 213 4.97 -21.31 18.45
N PRO A 214 5.38 -20.56 17.39
CA PRO A 214 4.73 -19.32 16.98
C PRO A 214 3.24 -19.52 16.67
N PHE A 215 2.43 -18.52 17.06
CA PHE A 215 0.99 -18.48 16.84
C PHE A 215 0.62 -17.30 15.95
N PHE A 216 0.05 -17.59 14.77
CA PHE A 216 -0.48 -16.59 13.84
C PHE A 216 -2.01 -16.63 13.94
N SER A 217 -2.63 -15.50 14.20
CA SER A 217 -4.07 -15.38 14.33
C SER A 217 -4.65 -14.35 13.37
N ILE A 218 -5.74 -14.71 12.73
CA ILE A 218 -6.52 -13.83 11.87
C ILE A 218 -8.00 -14.15 12.02
N SER A 219 -8.89 -13.15 11.87
CA SER A 219 -10.33 -13.40 11.77
C SER A 219 -10.73 -13.66 10.31
N GLY A 220 -11.67 -14.59 10.09
CA GLY A 220 -12.27 -14.81 8.77
C GLY A 220 -12.89 -13.53 8.19
N SER A 221 -13.39 -12.63 9.05
CA SER A 221 -13.91 -11.33 8.64
C SER A 221 -12.84 -10.40 8.03
N ASP A 222 -11.56 -10.56 8.42
CA ASP A 222 -10.46 -9.76 7.88
C ASP A 222 -10.15 -10.08 6.40
N PHE A 223 -10.67 -11.19 5.90
CA PHE A 223 -10.54 -11.57 4.49
C PHE A 223 -11.67 -11.03 3.63
N VAL A 224 -12.79 -10.61 4.22
CA VAL A 224 -13.96 -10.08 3.49
C VAL A 224 -13.75 -8.59 3.28
N GLU A 225 -13.29 -8.23 2.09
CA GLU A 225 -13.06 -6.84 1.69
C GLU A 225 -13.96 -6.46 0.51
N MET A 226 -14.12 -5.16 0.23
CA MET A 226 -14.94 -4.69 -0.90
C MET A 226 -14.25 -4.85 -2.26
N PHE A 227 -12.94 -5.17 -2.28
CA PHE A 227 -12.15 -5.26 -3.51
C PHE A 227 -11.81 -6.71 -3.85
N VAL A 228 -12.20 -7.13 -5.03
CA VAL A 228 -11.95 -8.49 -5.54
C VAL A 228 -10.46 -8.84 -5.54
N GLY A 229 -10.11 -10.00 -5.00
CA GLY A 229 -8.74 -10.55 -4.97
C GLY A 229 -7.88 -10.11 -3.80
N VAL A 230 -8.29 -9.14 -2.97
CA VAL A 230 -7.53 -8.71 -1.79
C VAL A 230 -7.53 -9.79 -0.72
N GLY A 231 -8.69 -10.42 -0.47
CA GLY A 231 -8.81 -11.53 0.47
C GLY A 231 -7.91 -12.71 0.10
N ALA A 232 -7.93 -13.14 -1.16
CA ALA A 232 -7.09 -14.22 -1.66
C ALA A 232 -5.58 -13.91 -1.54
N SER A 233 -5.19 -12.66 -1.80
CA SER A 233 -3.80 -12.22 -1.63
C SER A 233 -3.35 -12.27 -0.16
N ARG A 234 -4.22 -11.86 0.78
CA ARG A 234 -3.96 -11.95 2.22
C ARG A 234 -3.81 -13.39 2.71
N VAL A 235 -4.65 -14.29 2.20
CA VAL A 235 -4.52 -15.72 2.48
C VAL A 235 -3.15 -16.22 2.07
N ARG A 236 -2.73 -15.96 0.83
CA ARG A 236 -1.41 -16.40 0.34
C ARG A 236 -0.27 -15.84 1.18
N ASP A 237 -0.27 -14.55 1.49
CA ASP A 237 0.76 -13.91 2.31
C ASP A 237 0.82 -14.53 3.72
N MET A 238 -0.32 -14.81 4.33
CA MET A 238 -0.42 -15.44 5.63
C MET A 238 0.15 -16.87 5.64
N PHE A 239 -0.20 -17.68 4.64
CA PHE A 239 0.32 -19.05 4.52
C PHE A 239 1.82 -19.05 4.22
N GLU A 240 2.33 -18.12 3.41
CA GLU A 240 3.77 -17.94 3.23
C GLU A 240 4.50 -17.56 4.51
N GLN A 241 3.91 -16.69 5.33
CA GLN A 241 4.49 -16.31 6.61
C GLN A 241 4.53 -17.50 7.56
N ALA A 242 3.47 -18.31 7.62
CA ALA A 242 3.43 -19.52 8.41
C ALA A 242 4.51 -20.52 7.96
N LYS A 243 4.65 -20.78 6.67
CA LYS A 243 5.71 -21.67 6.12
C LYS A 243 7.12 -21.21 6.48
N LYS A 244 7.37 -19.89 6.47
CA LYS A 244 8.68 -19.32 6.84
C LYS A 244 9.02 -19.44 8.32
N ASN A 245 8.00 -19.62 9.16
CA ASN A 245 8.13 -19.70 10.62
C ASN A 245 7.76 -21.10 11.18
N ALA A 246 7.76 -22.11 10.34
CA ALA A 246 7.49 -23.48 10.77
C ALA A 246 8.62 -24.00 11.71
N PRO A 247 8.30 -24.77 12.77
CA PRO A 247 6.95 -25.23 13.15
C PRO A 247 6.09 -24.09 13.74
N CYS A 248 4.82 -24.00 13.36
CA CYS A 248 3.90 -22.97 13.86
C CYS A 248 2.43 -23.39 13.77
N ILE A 249 1.58 -22.64 14.47
CA ILE A 249 0.12 -22.72 14.35
C ILE A 249 -0.40 -21.50 13.60
N LEU A 250 -1.25 -21.76 12.60
CA LEU A 250 -2.02 -20.79 11.88
C LEU A 250 -3.49 -20.91 12.32
N PHE A 251 -4.02 -19.89 12.98
CA PHE A 251 -5.38 -19.88 13.51
C PHE A 251 -6.27 -18.93 12.74
N ILE A 252 -7.40 -19.44 12.24
CA ILE A 252 -8.43 -18.67 11.55
C ILE A 252 -9.67 -18.69 12.42
N ASP A 253 -9.95 -17.57 13.09
CA ASP A 253 -11.18 -17.43 13.86
C ASP A 253 -12.35 -17.08 12.95
N GLU A 254 -13.57 -17.46 13.32
CA GLU A 254 -14.79 -17.18 12.56
C GLU A 254 -14.69 -17.58 11.07
N ILE A 255 -14.18 -18.80 10.80
CA ILE A 255 -13.98 -19.28 9.42
C ILE A 255 -15.28 -19.25 8.60
N ASP A 256 -16.44 -19.28 9.22
CA ASP A 256 -17.76 -19.20 8.59
C ASP A 256 -18.01 -17.84 7.91
N ALA A 257 -17.23 -16.81 8.21
CA ALA A 257 -17.30 -15.54 7.48
C ALA A 257 -16.94 -15.69 5.99
N VAL A 258 -16.01 -16.61 5.66
CA VAL A 258 -15.54 -16.87 4.29
C VAL A 258 -15.94 -18.27 3.80
N GLY A 259 -16.13 -19.21 4.70
CA GLY A 259 -16.33 -20.65 4.41
C GLY A 259 -17.78 -21.09 4.24
N ARG A 260 -18.73 -20.20 4.02
CA ARG A 260 -20.15 -20.56 3.86
C ARG A 260 -20.45 -21.25 2.54
N VAL A 261 -21.41 -22.20 2.59
CA VAL A 261 -22.02 -22.83 1.42
C VAL A 261 -22.61 -21.76 0.48
N ARG A 262 -22.49 -22.00 -0.81
CA ARG A 262 -23.01 -21.15 -1.90
C ARG A 262 -24.51 -20.92 -1.74
N GLY A 263 -24.92 -19.71 -1.42
CA GLY A 263 -26.31 -19.28 -1.48
C GLY A 263 -26.63 -18.71 -2.88
N ALA A 264 -27.79 -18.99 -3.41
CA ALA A 264 -28.29 -18.41 -4.67
C ALA A 264 -28.63 -16.92 -4.50
N GLY A 265 -27.61 -16.06 -4.25
CA GLY A 265 -27.77 -14.63 -4.06
C GLY A 265 -27.00 -13.84 -5.14
N LEU A 266 -27.73 -12.98 -5.86
CA LEU A 266 -27.21 -12.04 -6.85
C LEU A 266 -26.55 -10.85 -6.12
N GLY A 267 -25.20 -10.87 -5.94
CA GLY A 267 -24.48 -9.72 -5.40
C GLY A 267 -22.96 -9.89 -5.41
N GLY A 268 -22.23 -8.86 -5.81
CA GLY A 268 -20.76 -8.86 -6.03
C GLY A 268 -19.86 -9.16 -4.80
N GLY A 269 -20.42 -9.30 -3.61
CA GLY A 269 -19.67 -9.76 -2.42
C GLY A 269 -19.55 -11.28 -2.31
N HIS A 270 -20.21 -12.05 -3.17
CA HIS A 270 -20.12 -13.51 -3.19
C HIS A 270 -18.87 -14.01 -3.91
N ASP A 271 -18.48 -13.35 -5.00
CA ASP A 271 -17.32 -13.75 -5.82
C ASP A 271 -16.02 -13.63 -5.05
N GLU A 272 -15.87 -12.61 -4.21
CA GLU A 272 -14.68 -12.42 -3.40
C GLU A 272 -14.53 -13.47 -2.31
N ARG A 273 -15.64 -13.79 -1.61
CA ARG A 273 -15.64 -14.85 -0.58
C ARG A 273 -15.28 -16.19 -1.19
N GLU A 274 -15.87 -16.51 -2.34
CA GLU A 274 -15.58 -17.76 -3.06
C GLU A 274 -14.12 -17.82 -3.51
N GLN A 275 -13.57 -16.72 -4.05
CA GLN A 275 -12.17 -16.65 -4.43
C GLN A 275 -11.25 -16.83 -3.21
N THR A 276 -11.60 -16.21 -2.09
CA THR A 276 -10.83 -16.34 -0.84
C THR A 276 -10.91 -17.75 -0.28
N LEU A 277 -12.09 -18.38 -0.27
CA LEU A 277 -12.25 -19.76 0.12
C LEU A 277 -11.43 -20.70 -0.76
N ASN A 278 -11.52 -20.56 -2.08
CA ASN A 278 -10.75 -21.37 -3.02
C ASN A 278 -9.23 -21.19 -2.81
N GLN A 279 -8.78 -19.99 -2.44
CA GLN A 279 -7.38 -19.77 -2.09
C GLN A 279 -6.99 -20.50 -0.80
N ILE A 280 -7.83 -20.47 0.26
CA ILE A 280 -7.57 -21.23 1.49
C ILE A 280 -7.45 -22.72 1.16
N LEU A 281 -8.40 -23.27 0.39
CA LEU A 281 -8.38 -24.67 -0.02
C LEU A 281 -7.11 -25.03 -0.81
N SER A 282 -6.71 -24.18 -1.74
CA SER A 282 -5.51 -24.35 -2.56
C SER A 282 -4.23 -24.33 -1.72
N GLU A 283 -4.13 -23.41 -0.74
CA GLU A 283 -2.96 -23.34 0.14
C GLU A 283 -2.87 -24.55 1.06
N MET A 284 -4.01 -25.03 1.60
CA MET A 284 -4.04 -26.24 2.44
C MET A 284 -3.68 -27.49 1.64
N ASP A 285 -4.16 -27.62 0.40
CA ASP A 285 -3.81 -28.72 -0.48
C ASP A 285 -2.33 -28.69 -0.85
N GLY A 286 -1.76 -27.48 -0.97
CA GLY A 286 -0.35 -27.25 -1.30
C GLY A 286 0.64 -27.53 -0.17
N PHE A 287 0.20 -27.83 1.06
CA PHE A 287 1.11 -28.22 2.14
C PHE A 287 1.78 -29.56 1.86
N GLN A 288 3.10 -29.57 1.93
CA GLN A 288 3.88 -30.81 1.88
C GLN A 288 3.89 -31.48 3.27
N GLN A 289 4.03 -32.79 3.30
CA GLN A 289 4.05 -33.58 4.54
C GLN A 289 5.17 -33.19 5.53
N ASN A 290 6.18 -32.49 5.07
CA ASN A 290 7.31 -32.04 5.89
C ASN A 290 7.17 -30.60 6.41
N GLU A 291 6.13 -29.87 6.01
CA GLU A 291 5.87 -28.54 6.52
C GLU A 291 5.15 -28.67 7.86
N ALA A 292 5.85 -28.42 8.96
CA ALA A 292 5.30 -28.48 10.32
C ALA A 292 4.41 -27.23 10.62
N VAL A 293 3.39 -27.01 9.77
CA VAL A 293 2.38 -25.97 9.95
C VAL A 293 1.05 -26.63 10.18
N ILE A 294 0.40 -26.32 11.28
CA ILE A 294 -0.96 -26.79 11.59
C ILE A 294 -1.92 -25.62 11.44
N VAL A 295 -2.97 -25.81 10.65
CA VAL A 295 -4.05 -24.84 10.50
C VAL A 295 -5.17 -25.17 11.46
N LEU A 296 -5.45 -24.31 12.41
CA LEU A 296 -6.62 -24.41 13.28
C LEU A 296 -7.67 -23.41 12.80
N ALA A 297 -8.91 -23.84 12.66
CA ALA A 297 -10.02 -22.94 12.40
C ALA A 297 -11.05 -23.01 13.52
N ALA A 298 -11.73 -21.93 13.80
CA ALA A 298 -12.84 -21.91 14.76
C ALA A 298 -14.12 -21.40 14.09
N THR A 299 -15.24 -22.03 14.47
CA THR A 299 -16.57 -21.59 14.04
C THR A 299 -17.59 -21.76 15.15
N ASN A 300 -18.60 -20.90 15.16
CA ASN A 300 -19.79 -21.05 15.98
C ASN A 300 -20.94 -21.70 15.18
N ARG A 301 -20.76 -21.90 13.88
CA ARG A 301 -21.80 -22.37 12.96
C ARG A 301 -21.26 -23.41 11.98
N PRO A 302 -20.96 -24.62 12.43
CA PRO A 302 -20.45 -25.68 11.56
C PRO A 302 -21.45 -26.06 10.45
N ASP A 303 -22.75 -25.84 10.70
CA ASP A 303 -23.88 -26.11 9.78
C ASP A 303 -23.83 -25.34 8.45
N VAL A 304 -23.16 -24.20 8.43
CA VAL A 304 -23.09 -23.31 7.25
C VAL A 304 -21.80 -23.47 6.44
N LEU A 305 -20.83 -24.27 6.92
CA LEU A 305 -19.53 -24.42 6.26
C LEU A 305 -19.64 -25.23 4.97
N ASP A 306 -18.83 -24.83 3.98
CA ASP A 306 -18.71 -25.57 2.72
C ASP A 306 -18.06 -26.93 2.99
N PRO A 307 -18.70 -28.04 2.54
CA PRO A 307 -18.17 -29.40 2.71
C PRO A 307 -16.76 -29.60 2.15
N ALA A 308 -16.33 -28.74 1.22
CA ALA A 308 -14.97 -28.78 0.69
C ALA A 308 -13.89 -28.50 1.75
N LEU A 309 -14.19 -27.70 2.77
CA LEU A 309 -13.29 -27.46 3.91
C LEU A 309 -13.08 -28.72 4.78
N LEU A 310 -14.10 -29.57 4.86
CA LEU A 310 -14.15 -30.74 5.75
C LEU A 310 -13.60 -32.02 5.11
N ARG A 311 -13.03 -31.91 3.90
CA ARG A 311 -12.45 -33.05 3.19
C ARG A 311 -11.12 -33.48 3.82
N PRO A 312 -10.79 -34.81 3.77
CA PRO A 312 -9.49 -35.29 4.20
C PRO A 312 -8.32 -34.55 3.60
N GLY A 313 -7.33 -34.19 4.41
CA GLY A 313 -6.17 -33.39 4.02
C GLY A 313 -6.37 -31.89 4.18
N ARG A 314 -7.51 -31.45 4.72
CA ARG A 314 -7.84 -30.06 5.08
C ARG A 314 -8.19 -30.01 6.57
N PHE A 315 -9.41 -29.62 6.93
CA PHE A 315 -9.89 -29.72 8.31
C PHE A 315 -10.50 -31.13 8.54
N ASP A 316 -9.65 -32.12 8.63
CA ASP A 316 -10.05 -33.52 8.75
C ASP A 316 -10.32 -33.98 10.20
N ARG A 317 -9.94 -33.13 11.16
CA ARG A 317 -10.31 -33.32 12.57
C ARG A 317 -11.33 -32.29 12.99
N HIS A 318 -12.40 -32.74 13.63
CA HIS A 318 -13.47 -31.89 14.15
C HIS A 318 -13.50 -32.05 15.66
N ILE A 319 -13.27 -30.99 16.38
CA ILE A 319 -13.18 -30.96 17.83
C ILE A 319 -14.31 -30.10 18.37
N THR A 320 -15.28 -30.75 18.98
CA THR A 320 -16.44 -30.07 19.55
C THR A 320 -16.10 -29.53 20.95
N ILE A 321 -16.32 -28.27 21.17
CA ILE A 321 -16.12 -27.61 22.47
C ILE A 321 -17.48 -27.26 23.04
N ASP A 322 -17.96 -28.14 23.87
CA ASP A 322 -19.24 -28.01 24.53
C ASP A 322 -19.22 -26.96 25.66
N ARG A 323 -20.40 -26.60 26.14
CA ARG A 323 -20.53 -25.81 27.34
C ARG A 323 -20.05 -26.62 28.55
N PRO A 324 -19.26 -26.02 29.45
CA PRO A 324 -18.68 -26.76 30.57
C PRO A 324 -19.76 -27.24 31.53
N ALA A 325 -19.62 -28.51 31.97
CA ALA A 325 -20.38 -29.07 33.08
C ALA A 325 -20.08 -28.36 34.41
N ALA A 326 -20.82 -28.62 35.47
CA ALA A 326 -20.60 -27.99 36.78
C ALA A 326 -19.14 -28.06 37.26
N ALA A 327 -18.53 -29.25 37.19
CA ALA A 327 -17.12 -29.42 37.54
C ALA A 327 -16.17 -28.58 36.67
N GLY A 328 -16.47 -28.47 35.36
CA GLY A 328 -15.71 -27.64 34.45
C GLY A 328 -15.85 -26.15 34.79
N ARG A 329 -17.04 -25.69 35.16
CA ARG A 329 -17.25 -24.29 35.57
C ARG A 329 -16.45 -23.95 36.84
N VAL A 330 -16.43 -24.87 37.82
CA VAL A 330 -15.59 -24.72 39.02
C VAL A 330 -14.10 -24.67 38.64
N GLY A 331 -13.64 -25.52 37.72
CA GLY A 331 -12.27 -25.46 37.19
C GLY A 331 -11.92 -24.13 36.57
N ILE A 332 -12.83 -23.61 35.74
CA ILE A 332 -12.67 -22.28 35.08
C ILE A 332 -12.59 -21.17 36.14
N LEU A 333 -13.47 -21.18 37.13
CA LEU A 333 -13.45 -20.24 38.24
C LEU A 333 -12.10 -20.29 38.99
N LYS A 334 -11.61 -21.51 39.31
CA LYS A 334 -10.30 -21.68 39.97
C LYS A 334 -9.15 -21.09 39.16
N VAL A 335 -9.17 -21.26 37.83
CA VAL A 335 -8.14 -20.64 36.94
C VAL A 335 -8.20 -19.12 36.97
N HIS A 336 -9.38 -18.55 36.84
CA HIS A 336 -9.55 -17.09 36.84
C HIS A 336 -9.24 -16.46 38.21
N CYS A 337 -9.52 -17.16 39.30
CA CYS A 337 -9.29 -16.69 40.64
C CYS A 337 -7.82 -16.80 41.10
N ARG A 338 -6.94 -17.46 40.36
CA ARG A 338 -5.50 -17.59 40.72
C ARG A 338 -4.80 -16.26 41.03
N LYS A 339 -5.27 -15.18 40.40
CA LYS A 339 -4.65 -13.84 40.52
C LYS A 339 -5.55 -12.82 41.24
N VAL A 340 -6.67 -13.26 41.80
CA VAL A 340 -7.66 -12.41 42.45
C VAL A 340 -7.67 -12.76 43.93
N PRO A 341 -7.49 -11.78 44.88
CA PRO A 341 -7.68 -12.04 46.29
C PRO A 341 -9.16 -12.33 46.56
N LEU A 342 -9.45 -13.57 46.98
CA LEU A 342 -10.78 -13.97 47.40
C LEU A 342 -10.94 -13.80 48.90
N VAL A 343 -12.18 -13.59 49.37
CA VAL A 343 -12.57 -13.64 50.76
C VAL A 343 -12.65 -15.11 51.20
N ASP A 344 -12.30 -15.42 52.42
CA ASP A 344 -12.11 -16.80 52.92
C ASP A 344 -13.41 -17.67 52.90
N ASP A 345 -14.59 -17.06 52.83
CA ASP A 345 -15.89 -17.74 52.87
C ASP A 345 -16.51 -17.98 51.45
N ILE A 346 -15.75 -17.73 50.38
CA ILE A 346 -16.27 -17.99 49.02
C ILE A 346 -16.14 -19.46 48.64
N ASP A 347 -17.28 -20.11 48.46
CA ASP A 347 -17.35 -21.46 47.91
C ASP A 347 -17.50 -21.44 46.36
N LEU A 348 -16.40 -21.75 45.66
CA LEU A 348 -16.39 -21.84 44.20
C LEU A 348 -17.24 -23.01 43.64
N GLU A 349 -17.51 -24.03 44.43
CA GLU A 349 -18.34 -25.15 44.04
C GLU A 349 -19.83 -24.76 44.03
N GLU A 350 -20.26 -23.94 45.00
CA GLU A 350 -21.61 -23.39 45.04
C GLU A 350 -21.85 -22.41 43.88
N ILE A 351 -20.87 -21.59 43.57
CA ILE A 351 -20.96 -20.63 42.46
C ILE A 351 -20.90 -21.33 41.09
N GLY A 352 -20.19 -22.43 40.99
CA GLY A 352 -20.03 -23.21 39.76
C GLY A 352 -21.19 -24.20 39.47
N ALA A 353 -22.03 -24.46 40.44
CA ALA A 353 -23.19 -25.33 40.27
C ALA A 353 -24.31 -24.65 39.47
#